data_f09d718c4d4ced254e7de4bd7f960e6a
#
_entry.id   f09d718c4d4ced254e7de4bd7f960e6a
#
_cell.length_a   1.000
_cell.length_b   1.000
_cell.length_c   1.000
_cell.angle_alpha   90.00
_cell.angle_beta   90.00
_cell.angle_gamma   90.00
#
_symmetry.space_group_name_H-M   'P 1'
#
loop_
_entity.id
_entity.type
_entity.pdbx_description
1 polymer ?
#
loop_
_entity_poly.entity_id
_entity_poly.type
_entity_poly.pdbx_seq_one_letter_code
_entity_poly.pdbx_strand_id
1 'polypeptide(L)'
;MKLKTFFVLLLALIAIQRVNAQAKSYILHTVAFYNFENLFDTINDSNIDEEWLPDGAQNWTSKKYNQKLENLARVLSEIGTGSIQDKKNPNSPTLIGGAEIENRGVLEDLVKQPKLASSDYGIVHFDSPDKRGIDVALLYQKKHFKVTSAINIPLIIYKKQMDASAKKKNEADDASDDKSEVELNSERVYTRDQLLVTGFLDGEEINVIVNHWPSRSGGEKKSSPFREAAGALNRKIIDSLVKINPNAKVITMGDLNDGSYNRSVKVALGAKLKKTELKESGDIYNPFEQMAKDGNASLFYRDAGDIFDQIMISQQFTLPDYNSFRYWKAGIYNMPYMIQTVGQYKGYPLRHSINEVGFSDHFPVYIYLIKQIN
;
A
#
# COMPACT_ATOMS: atom_id res chain seq x y z
N MET A 1 59.68 -29.59 23.68
CA MET A 1 59.54 -28.93 22.37
C MET A 1 58.21 -29.25 21.65
N LYS A 2 57.67 -30.46 21.72
CA LYS A 2 56.47 -30.87 20.96
C LYS A 2 55.16 -30.20 21.39
N LEU A 3 54.96 -29.81 22.66
CA LEU A 3 53.72 -29.21 23.14
C LEU A 3 53.56 -27.74 22.73
N LYS A 4 54.64 -26.96 22.68
CA LYS A 4 54.62 -25.56 22.24
C LYS A 4 54.32 -25.44 20.73
N THR A 5 54.83 -26.37 19.93
CA THR A 5 54.58 -26.40 18.47
C THR A 5 53.12 -26.76 18.17
N PHE A 6 52.51 -27.65 18.96
CA PHE A 6 51.08 -28.00 18.83
C PHE A 6 50.15 -26.82 19.15
N PHE A 7 50.48 -26.06 20.20
CA PHE A 7 49.68 -24.86 20.56
C PHE A 7 49.78 -23.74 19.51
N VAL A 8 50.93 -23.53 18.90
CA VAL A 8 51.10 -22.54 17.81
C VAL A 8 50.34 -22.95 16.54
N LEU A 9 50.33 -24.24 16.19
CA LEU A 9 49.56 -24.77 15.08
C LEU A 9 48.03 -24.66 15.32
N LEU A 10 47.55 -24.91 16.54
CA LEU A 10 46.15 -24.79 16.92
C LEU A 10 45.71 -23.34 16.88
N LEU A 11 46.49 -22.38 17.36
CA LEU A 11 46.23 -20.94 17.26
C LEU A 11 46.24 -20.44 15.82
N ALA A 12 47.10 -20.95 14.96
CA ALA A 12 47.12 -20.63 13.54
C ALA A 12 45.88 -21.15 12.80
N LEU A 13 45.43 -22.38 13.14
CA LEU A 13 44.16 -22.93 12.58
C LEU A 13 42.93 -22.14 13.02
N ILE A 14 42.87 -21.66 14.27
CA ILE A 14 41.79 -20.82 14.79
C ILE A 14 41.81 -19.41 14.11
N ALA A 15 43.01 -18.88 13.83
CA ALA A 15 43.17 -17.62 13.12
C ALA A 15 42.70 -17.70 11.66
N ILE A 16 42.95 -18.83 10.98
CA ILE A 16 42.54 -19.06 9.59
C ILE A 16 41.00 -19.17 9.47
N GLN A 17 40.32 -19.72 10.47
CA GLN A 17 38.85 -19.80 10.46
C GLN A 17 38.14 -18.43 10.65
N ARG A 18 38.84 -17.40 11.13
CA ARG A 18 38.25 -16.05 11.28
C ARG A 18 38.36 -15.16 10.04
N VAL A 19 39.05 -15.59 9.00
CA VAL A 19 39.39 -14.70 7.86
C VAL A 19 38.33 -14.71 6.76
N ASN A 20 37.28 -15.55 6.79
CA ASN A 20 36.31 -15.67 5.71
C ASN A 20 34.84 -15.38 6.09
N ALA A 21 34.57 -14.63 7.13
CA ALA A 21 33.25 -14.04 7.30
C ALA A 21 33.22 -12.74 6.48
N GLN A 22 33.24 -12.84 5.16
CA GLN A 22 32.99 -11.70 4.28
C GLN A 22 31.61 -11.16 4.64
N ALA A 23 31.54 -9.93 5.14
CA ALA A 23 30.29 -9.32 5.50
C ALA A 23 29.37 -9.30 4.27
N LYS A 24 28.29 -10.07 4.32
CA LYS A 24 27.32 -10.09 3.22
C LYS A 24 26.76 -8.69 3.01
N SER A 25 26.83 -8.19 1.79
CA SER A 25 26.24 -6.92 1.40
C SER A 25 24.84 -7.14 0.82
N TYR A 26 23.94 -6.20 1.05
CA TYR A 26 22.57 -6.27 0.59
C TYR A 26 22.14 -4.97 -0.09
N ILE A 27 21.40 -5.10 -1.19
CA ILE A 27 20.56 -4.02 -1.71
C ILE A 27 19.30 -3.98 -0.85
N LEU A 28 18.86 -2.77 -0.52
CA LEU A 28 17.65 -2.53 0.24
C LEU A 28 16.75 -1.57 -0.53
N HIS A 29 15.52 -1.97 -0.78
CA HIS A 29 14.48 -1.12 -1.31
C HIS A 29 13.35 -0.94 -0.30
N THR A 30 12.84 0.28 -0.19
CA THR A 30 11.62 0.58 0.56
C THR A 30 10.46 0.65 -0.43
N VAL A 31 9.38 -0.06 -0.12
CA VAL A 31 8.08 0.04 -0.80
C VAL A 31 7.12 0.63 0.19
N ALA A 32 6.45 1.74 -0.15
CA ALA A 32 5.56 2.48 0.73
C ALA A 32 4.16 2.60 0.13
N PHE A 33 3.17 2.80 1.00
CA PHE A 33 1.84 3.26 0.63
C PHE A 33 1.42 4.42 1.54
N TYR A 34 0.77 5.42 0.96
CA TYR A 34 0.25 6.56 1.70
C TYR A 34 -1.06 7.07 1.09
N ASN A 35 -2.10 7.23 1.87
CA ASN A 35 -3.28 7.99 1.51
C ASN A 35 -2.95 9.48 1.65
N PHE A 36 -3.09 10.27 0.58
CA PHE A 36 -2.68 11.68 0.55
C PHE A 36 -3.75 12.62 1.13
N GLU A 37 -4.88 12.10 1.58
CA GLU A 37 -6.03 12.87 2.10
C GLU A 37 -6.43 14.00 1.13
N ASN A 38 -7.14 13.64 0.06
CA ASN A 38 -7.70 14.57 -0.92
C ASN A 38 -6.65 15.55 -1.48
N LEU A 39 -5.67 15.04 -2.20
CA LEU A 39 -4.70 15.86 -2.91
C LEU A 39 -5.33 16.43 -4.17
N PHE A 40 -5.93 17.60 -4.05
CA PHE A 40 -6.53 18.39 -5.12
C PHE A 40 -5.67 19.60 -5.45
N ASP A 41 -5.70 20.05 -6.71
CA ASP A 41 -5.15 21.35 -7.08
C ASP A 41 -6.17 22.49 -6.81
N THR A 42 -6.01 23.64 -7.46
CA THR A 42 -6.90 24.80 -7.28
C THR A 42 -7.63 25.18 -8.55
N ILE A 43 -7.65 24.28 -9.53
CA ILE A 43 -8.23 24.48 -10.86
C ILE A 43 -9.54 23.70 -10.92
N ASN A 44 -10.63 24.37 -11.22
CA ASN A 44 -11.91 23.71 -11.42
C ASN A 44 -11.86 22.89 -12.71
N ASP A 45 -12.03 21.60 -12.61
CA ASP A 45 -12.10 20.68 -13.74
C ASP A 45 -13.49 20.00 -13.84
N SER A 46 -13.60 18.90 -14.58
CA SER A 46 -14.87 18.19 -14.77
C SER A 46 -15.28 17.28 -13.59
N ASN A 47 -14.44 17.18 -12.56
CA ASN A 47 -14.71 16.39 -11.36
C ASN A 47 -15.58 17.17 -10.37
N ILE A 48 -16.03 16.51 -9.30
CA ILE A 48 -16.75 17.15 -8.18
C ILE A 48 -15.68 17.65 -7.19
N ASP A 49 -15.07 18.79 -7.51
CA ASP A 49 -13.95 19.39 -6.79
C ASP A 49 -14.27 20.75 -6.16
N GLU A 50 -15.53 21.24 -6.27
CA GLU A 50 -15.93 22.58 -5.82
C GLU A 50 -15.59 22.82 -4.34
N GLU A 51 -15.55 21.77 -3.52
CA GLU A 51 -15.13 21.87 -2.12
C GLU A 51 -13.65 22.31 -1.98
N TRP A 52 -12.81 21.91 -2.94
CA TRP A 52 -11.35 22.10 -2.96
C TRP A 52 -10.89 23.29 -3.79
N LEU A 53 -11.79 24.21 -4.14
CA LEU A 53 -11.44 25.45 -4.84
C LEU A 53 -11.11 26.58 -3.84
N PRO A 54 -10.45 27.66 -4.30
CA PRO A 54 -10.15 28.82 -3.45
C PRO A 54 -11.36 29.49 -2.80
N ASP A 55 -12.52 29.44 -3.46
CA ASP A 55 -13.82 29.93 -2.99
C ASP A 55 -14.73 28.81 -2.47
N GLY A 56 -14.25 27.57 -2.48
CA GLY A 56 -14.95 26.41 -1.97
C GLY A 56 -14.93 26.27 -0.44
N ALA A 57 -15.61 25.24 0.07
CA ALA A 57 -15.78 25.03 1.52
C ALA A 57 -14.46 24.88 2.29
N GLN A 58 -13.41 24.35 1.69
CA GLN A 58 -12.08 24.20 2.29
C GLN A 58 -11.23 25.48 2.15
N ASN A 59 -11.72 26.50 1.41
CA ASN A 59 -10.91 27.68 1.09
C ASN A 59 -9.51 27.27 0.60
N TRP A 60 -9.47 26.38 -0.44
CA TRP A 60 -8.27 25.70 -0.89
C TRP A 60 -7.44 26.57 -1.83
N THR A 61 -6.71 27.52 -1.27
CA THR A 61 -5.87 28.46 -2.02
C THR A 61 -4.58 27.79 -2.49
N SER A 62 -3.94 28.37 -3.52
CA SER A 62 -2.63 27.94 -4.00
C SER A 62 -1.56 27.88 -2.90
N LYS A 63 -1.67 28.75 -1.86
CA LYS A 63 -0.78 28.69 -0.69
C LYS A 63 -0.97 27.40 0.08
N LYS A 64 -2.23 26.98 0.33
CA LYS A 64 -2.53 25.72 1.02
C LYS A 64 -2.12 24.51 0.19
N TYR A 65 -2.39 24.52 -1.10
CA TYR A 65 -1.97 23.47 -2.03
C TYR A 65 -0.44 23.29 -2.00
N ASN A 66 0.34 24.37 -2.17
CA ASN A 66 1.79 24.28 -2.07
C ASN A 66 2.28 23.76 -0.72
N GLN A 67 1.66 24.19 0.39
CA GLN A 67 1.99 23.68 1.72
C GLN A 67 1.69 22.18 1.84
N LYS A 68 0.58 21.69 1.26
CA LYS A 68 0.26 20.26 1.23
C LYS A 68 1.30 19.48 0.45
N LEU A 69 1.71 19.97 -0.71
CA LEU A 69 2.79 19.37 -1.51
C LEU A 69 4.12 19.29 -0.75
N GLU A 70 4.51 20.36 -0.07
CA GLU A 70 5.71 20.38 0.78
C GLU A 70 5.63 19.37 1.93
N ASN A 71 4.48 19.31 2.60
CA ASN A 71 4.22 18.37 3.69
C ASN A 71 4.31 16.91 3.20
N LEU A 72 3.63 16.58 2.11
CA LEU A 72 3.68 15.24 1.51
C LEU A 72 5.09 14.89 1.03
N ALA A 73 5.77 15.81 0.36
CA ALA A 73 7.14 15.60 -0.12
C ALA A 73 8.11 15.32 1.03
N ARG A 74 7.95 16.01 2.18
CA ARG A 74 8.71 15.72 3.39
C ARG A 74 8.49 14.29 3.86
N VAL A 75 7.24 13.88 4.03
CA VAL A 75 6.89 12.53 4.48
C VAL A 75 7.44 11.47 3.52
N LEU A 76 7.14 11.61 2.21
CA LEU A 76 7.54 10.65 1.19
C LEU A 76 9.06 10.51 1.08
N SER A 77 9.82 11.58 1.29
CA SER A 77 11.29 11.53 1.27
C SER A 77 11.89 10.82 2.48
N GLU A 78 11.16 10.74 3.59
CA GLU A 78 11.67 10.23 4.88
C GLU A 78 11.17 8.82 5.23
N ILE A 79 10.11 8.29 4.57
CA ILE A 79 9.60 6.94 4.84
C ILE A 79 10.69 5.89 4.64
N GLY A 80 10.89 5.05 5.67
CA GLY A 80 11.87 3.97 5.62
C GLY A 80 13.33 4.43 5.66
N THR A 81 13.59 5.75 5.81
CA THR A 81 14.93 6.24 6.10
C THR A 81 15.23 6.10 7.59
N GLY A 82 16.50 6.11 7.95
CA GLY A 82 16.93 6.02 9.35
C GLY A 82 17.90 4.89 9.62
N SER A 83 18.17 4.63 10.90
CA SER A 83 19.12 3.58 11.31
C SER A 83 18.44 2.22 11.30
N ILE A 84 18.96 1.30 10.49
CA ILE A 84 18.58 -0.09 10.41
C ILE A 84 19.79 -0.92 10.81
N GLN A 85 19.74 -1.58 11.98
CA GLN A 85 20.87 -2.36 12.52
C GLN A 85 22.20 -1.58 12.43
N ASP A 86 22.21 -0.35 13.00
CA ASP A 86 23.36 0.57 13.02
C ASP A 86 23.83 1.09 11.65
N LYS A 87 23.14 0.75 10.57
CA LYS A 87 23.37 1.33 9.24
C LYS A 87 22.25 2.30 8.87
N LYS A 88 22.63 3.50 8.45
CA LYS A 88 21.69 4.52 8.01
C LYS A 88 21.20 4.20 6.60
N ASN A 89 19.88 4.10 6.41
CA ASN A 89 19.26 4.10 5.08
C ASN A 89 18.96 5.55 4.67
N PRO A 90 19.72 6.14 3.75
CA PRO A 90 19.49 7.53 3.33
C PRO A 90 18.44 7.65 2.20
N ASN A 91 17.99 6.53 1.65
CA ASN A 91 17.22 6.52 0.41
C ASN A 91 15.72 6.60 0.71
N SER A 92 15.03 7.52 0.03
CA SER A 92 13.57 7.55 -0.05
C SER A 92 13.01 6.27 -0.69
N PRO A 93 11.72 5.95 -0.50
CA PRO A 93 11.14 4.73 -1.05
C PRO A 93 11.33 4.60 -2.56
N THR A 94 11.62 3.39 -3.01
CA THR A 94 11.78 3.09 -4.44
C THR A 94 10.44 3.03 -5.16
N LEU A 95 9.40 2.52 -4.47
CA LEU A 95 8.02 2.43 -4.95
C LEU A 95 7.10 3.05 -3.90
N ILE A 96 6.17 3.90 -4.34
CA ILE A 96 5.18 4.55 -3.49
C ILE A 96 3.81 4.41 -4.14
N GLY A 97 2.91 3.63 -3.53
CA GLY A 97 1.50 3.68 -3.85
C GLY A 97 0.85 4.87 -3.18
N GLY A 98 0.02 5.60 -3.90
CA GLY A 98 -0.76 6.73 -3.39
C GLY A 98 -2.24 6.53 -3.60
N ALA A 99 -3.06 7.15 -2.74
CA ALA A 99 -4.51 7.23 -2.87
C ALA A 99 -5.03 8.63 -2.56
N GLU A 100 -6.27 8.89 -2.94
CA GLU A 100 -6.94 10.20 -2.83
C GLU A 100 -6.22 11.30 -3.61
N ILE A 101 -5.99 11.02 -4.87
CA ILE A 101 -5.29 11.84 -5.85
C ILE A 101 -6.30 12.30 -6.88
N GLU A 102 -6.41 13.60 -7.11
CA GLU A 102 -7.34 14.15 -8.06
C GLU A 102 -6.97 13.81 -9.50
N ASN A 103 -5.76 14.15 -9.89
CA ASN A 103 -5.31 14.03 -11.28
C ASN A 103 -3.79 13.81 -11.38
N ARG A 104 -3.29 13.61 -12.61
CA ARG A 104 -1.87 13.46 -12.87
C ARG A 104 -1.08 14.73 -12.55
N GLY A 105 -1.67 15.93 -12.74
CA GLY A 105 -1.00 17.22 -12.54
C GLY A 105 -0.51 17.41 -11.12
N VAL A 106 -1.34 17.08 -10.11
CA VAL A 106 -0.94 17.17 -8.69
C VAL A 106 0.24 16.26 -8.34
N LEU A 107 0.36 15.11 -9.02
CA LEU A 107 1.51 14.20 -8.84
C LEU A 107 2.78 14.77 -9.51
N GLU A 108 2.64 15.40 -10.67
CA GLU A 108 3.76 16.05 -11.35
C GLU A 108 4.32 17.22 -10.54
N ASP A 109 3.45 17.97 -9.84
CA ASP A 109 3.85 19.03 -8.92
C ASP A 109 4.48 18.47 -7.64
N LEU A 110 3.96 17.35 -7.14
CA LEU A 110 4.50 16.67 -5.95
C LEU A 110 5.92 16.15 -6.18
N VAL A 111 6.16 15.43 -7.29
CA VAL A 111 7.50 14.85 -7.55
C VAL A 111 8.57 15.90 -7.87
N LYS A 112 8.17 17.10 -8.27
CA LYS A 112 9.05 18.25 -8.50
C LYS A 112 9.47 18.95 -7.20
N GLN A 113 8.83 18.66 -6.07
CA GLN A 113 9.19 19.28 -4.79
C GLN A 113 10.66 19.04 -4.45
N PRO A 114 11.37 20.03 -3.87
CA PRO A 114 12.82 19.94 -3.64
C PRO A 114 13.29 18.68 -2.92
N LYS A 115 12.48 18.15 -2.00
CA LYS A 115 12.79 16.93 -1.24
C LYS A 115 12.67 15.64 -2.06
N LEU A 116 11.94 15.64 -3.17
CA LEU A 116 11.71 14.47 -4.04
C LEU A 116 12.41 14.57 -5.39
N ALA A 117 12.71 15.77 -5.87
CA ALA A 117 13.24 16.02 -7.21
C ALA A 117 14.48 15.17 -7.55
N SER A 118 15.39 14.99 -6.57
CA SER A 118 16.61 14.19 -6.78
C SER A 118 16.36 12.69 -6.92
N SER A 119 15.18 12.20 -6.52
CA SER A 119 14.80 10.79 -6.62
C SER A 119 14.28 10.41 -8.01
N ASP A 120 14.02 11.39 -8.88
CA ASP A 120 13.54 11.23 -10.27
C ASP A 120 12.39 10.21 -10.38
N TYR A 121 11.28 10.49 -9.68
CA TYR A 121 10.13 9.63 -9.72
C TYR A 121 9.41 9.67 -11.08
N GLY A 122 9.12 8.48 -11.62
CA GLY A 122 8.11 8.28 -12.65
C GLY A 122 6.73 8.14 -12.02
N ILE A 123 5.68 8.36 -12.80
CA ILE A 123 4.29 8.36 -12.38
C ILE A 123 3.50 7.40 -13.25
N VAL A 124 2.78 6.45 -12.63
CA VAL A 124 1.70 5.69 -13.27
C VAL A 124 0.39 6.09 -12.60
N HIS A 125 -0.52 6.65 -13.38
CA HIS A 125 -1.82 7.13 -12.94
C HIS A 125 -2.83 6.97 -14.07
N PHE A 126 -4.06 6.62 -13.72
CA PHE A 126 -5.23 6.59 -14.60
C PHE A 126 -6.42 7.14 -13.83
N ASP A 127 -7.25 7.90 -14.51
CA ASP A 127 -8.53 8.34 -13.96
C ASP A 127 -9.46 7.14 -13.76
N SER A 128 -10.16 7.12 -12.65
CA SER A 128 -11.15 6.13 -12.31
C SER A 128 -12.55 6.76 -12.16
N PRO A 129 -13.62 5.98 -12.24
CA PRO A 129 -14.99 6.54 -12.22
C PRO A 129 -15.49 6.89 -10.81
N ASP A 130 -14.61 7.21 -9.87
CA ASP A 130 -15.03 7.64 -8.51
C ASP A 130 -15.78 8.96 -8.57
N LYS A 131 -16.88 9.07 -7.80
CA LYS A 131 -17.73 10.28 -7.81
C LYS A 131 -17.06 11.53 -7.23
N ARG A 132 -16.04 11.35 -6.37
CA ARG A 132 -15.26 12.45 -5.79
C ARG A 132 -14.09 12.88 -6.69
N GLY A 133 -13.88 12.19 -7.83
CA GLY A 133 -12.75 12.44 -8.70
C GLY A 133 -11.41 12.11 -8.05
N ILE A 134 -11.35 11.04 -7.26
CA ILE A 134 -10.10 10.62 -6.61
C ILE A 134 -9.62 9.26 -7.12
N ASP A 135 -8.31 9.13 -7.26
CA ASP A 135 -7.66 8.00 -7.89
C ASP A 135 -6.58 7.37 -7.02
N VAL A 136 -5.98 6.32 -7.56
CA VAL A 136 -4.74 5.71 -7.06
C VAL A 136 -3.60 5.89 -8.07
N ALA A 137 -2.36 5.93 -7.57
CA ALA A 137 -1.18 6.03 -8.41
C ALA A 137 -0.01 5.21 -7.87
N LEU A 138 0.96 4.94 -8.74
CA LEU A 138 2.28 4.44 -8.37
C LEU A 138 3.35 5.46 -8.77
N LEU A 139 4.11 5.95 -7.79
CA LEU A 139 5.35 6.68 -7.99
C LEU A 139 6.51 5.68 -7.88
N TYR A 140 7.48 5.78 -8.78
CA TYR A 140 8.61 4.85 -8.81
C TYR A 140 9.91 5.57 -9.18
N GLN A 141 11.01 5.24 -8.51
CA GLN A 141 12.33 5.75 -8.89
C GLN A 141 12.77 5.13 -10.22
N LYS A 142 12.87 5.95 -11.29
CA LYS A 142 13.22 5.50 -12.65
C LYS A 142 14.57 4.77 -12.72
N LYS A 143 15.49 5.10 -11.81
CA LYS A 143 16.79 4.45 -11.69
C LYS A 143 16.67 2.96 -11.34
N HIS A 144 15.68 2.60 -10.51
CA HIS A 144 15.56 1.27 -9.94
C HIS A 144 14.40 0.46 -10.50
N PHE A 145 13.35 1.12 -10.98
CA PHE A 145 12.17 0.43 -11.48
C PHE A 145 11.83 0.84 -12.90
N LYS A 146 11.74 -0.15 -13.80
CA LYS A 146 11.38 0.04 -15.22
C LYS A 146 10.01 -0.56 -15.47
N VAL A 147 9.00 0.28 -15.64
CA VAL A 147 7.63 -0.14 -15.98
C VAL A 147 7.61 -0.77 -17.38
N THR A 148 6.99 -1.94 -17.49
CA THR A 148 6.77 -2.66 -18.76
C THR A 148 5.31 -2.71 -19.15
N SER A 149 4.40 -2.68 -18.17
CA SER A 149 2.95 -2.65 -18.40
C SER A 149 2.27 -1.92 -17.25
N ALA A 150 1.21 -1.17 -17.57
CA ALA A 150 0.32 -0.57 -16.60
C ALA A 150 -1.11 -0.64 -17.09
N ILE A 151 -2.02 -1.12 -16.25
CA ILE A 151 -3.44 -1.28 -16.55
C ILE A 151 -4.29 -0.83 -15.37
N ASN A 152 -5.37 -0.10 -15.67
CA ASN A 152 -6.44 0.20 -14.73
C ASN A 152 -7.52 -0.88 -14.85
N ILE A 153 -7.81 -1.59 -13.76
CA ILE A 153 -8.74 -2.73 -13.75
C ILE A 153 -10.03 -2.30 -13.07
N PRO A 154 -11.15 -2.20 -13.83
CA PRO A 154 -12.40 -1.69 -13.32
C PRO A 154 -12.98 -2.53 -12.17
N LEU A 155 -13.31 -1.86 -11.06
CA LEU A 155 -14.12 -2.43 -9.99
C LEU A 155 -15.61 -2.17 -10.29
N ILE A 156 -16.30 -3.19 -10.80
CA ILE A 156 -17.71 -3.08 -11.19
C ILE A 156 -18.60 -3.70 -10.11
N ILE A 157 -19.42 -2.88 -9.47
CA ILE A 157 -20.30 -3.26 -8.37
C ILE A 157 -21.72 -2.73 -8.67
N TYR A 158 -22.74 -3.54 -8.39
CA TYR A 158 -24.14 -3.19 -8.49
C TYR A 158 -24.88 -3.39 -7.17
N LYS A 159 -25.64 -2.40 -6.71
CA LYS A 159 -26.34 -2.44 -5.40
C LYS A 159 -27.31 -3.61 -5.25
N LYS A 160 -28.13 -3.90 -6.25
CA LYS A 160 -29.14 -4.99 -6.20
C LYS A 160 -28.55 -6.40 -6.13
N GLN A 161 -27.38 -6.65 -6.72
CA GLN A 161 -26.70 -7.93 -6.61
C GLN A 161 -26.24 -8.23 -5.17
N MET A 162 -25.95 -7.19 -4.41
CA MET A 162 -25.53 -7.29 -3.01
C MET A 162 -26.68 -7.65 -2.08
N ASP A 163 -27.87 -7.04 -2.29
CA ASP A 163 -29.08 -7.34 -1.50
C ASP A 163 -29.58 -8.77 -1.71
N ALA A 164 -29.50 -9.28 -2.95
CA ALA A 164 -29.88 -10.66 -3.29
C ALA A 164 -28.94 -11.70 -2.64
N SER A 165 -27.63 -11.40 -2.57
CA SER A 165 -26.63 -12.27 -1.93
C SER A 165 -26.81 -12.32 -0.41
N ALA A 166 -27.24 -11.22 0.22
CA ALA A 166 -27.54 -11.16 1.65
C ALA A 166 -28.82 -11.94 2.01
N LYS A 167 -29.85 -11.95 1.16
CA LYS A 167 -31.07 -12.71 1.34
C LYS A 167 -30.86 -14.22 1.17
N LYS A 168 -30.07 -14.67 0.18
CA LYS A 168 -29.77 -16.09 -0.04
C LYS A 168 -29.04 -16.79 1.12
N LYS A 169 -28.41 -16.05 2.03
CA LYS A 169 -27.80 -16.63 3.24
C LYS A 169 -28.79 -16.93 4.36
N ASN A 170 -30.00 -16.40 4.29
CA ASN A 170 -31.05 -16.61 5.31
C ASN A 170 -32.15 -17.59 4.87
N GLU A 171 -32.13 -18.03 3.62
CA GLU A 171 -33.13 -18.95 3.05
C GLU A 171 -32.41 -20.13 2.39
N ALA A 172 -31.91 -21.03 3.23
CA ALA A 172 -31.60 -22.38 2.80
C ALA A 172 -32.82 -23.24 3.17
N ASP A 173 -33.83 -23.18 2.33
CA ASP A 173 -34.85 -24.22 2.10
C ASP A 173 -35.94 -23.60 1.21
N ASP A 174 -35.86 -23.73 -0.05
CA ASP A 174 -36.90 -24.20 -0.99
C ASP A 174 -36.43 -24.03 -2.43
N ALA A 175 -36.37 -25.11 -3.16
CA ALA A 175 -36.00 -25.11 -4.57
C ALA A 175 -37.27 -24.89 -5.40
N SER A 176 -37.33 -23.77 -6.14
CA SER A 176 -38.11 -23.67 -7.35
C SER A 176 -37.36 -22.86 -8.41
N ASP A 177 -37.08 -23.55 -9.51
CA ASP A 177 -36.55 -23.02 -10.77
C ASP A 177 -37.51 -21.93 -11.32
N ASP A 178 -37.13 -20.67 -11.17
CA ASP A 178 -37.68 -19.59 -12.00
C ASP A 178 -36.55 -18.63 -12.37
N LYS A 179 -36.08 -18.79 -13.62
CA LYS A 179 -35.16 -17.87 -14.27
C LYS A 179 -35.94 -16.63 -14.66
N SER A 180 -36.29 -15.79 -13.69
CA SER A 180 -36.82 -14.46 -13.98
C SER A 180 -35.66 -13.54 -14.37
N GLU A 181 -35.88 -12.88 -15.52
CA GLU A 181 -35.06 -11.84 -16.13
C GLU A 181 -34.43 -10.93 -15.09
N VAL A 182 -33.11 -10.81 -15.11
CA VAL A 182 -32.35 -9.83 -14.33
C VAL A 182 -32.78 -8.46 -14.80
N GLU A 183 -33.68 -7.83 -14.04
CA GLU A 183 -34.11 -6.45 -14.30
C GLU A 183 -32.88 -5.55 -14.39
N LEU A 184 -32.70 -4.92 -15.57
CA LEU A 184 -31.63 -3.98 -15.93
C LEU A 184 -31.54 -2.69 -15.08
N ASN A 185 -32.23 -2.61 -13.95
CA ASN A 185 -32.30 -1.44 -13.07
C ASN A 185 -31.39 -1.50 -11.83
N SER A 186 -30.29 -2.22 -11.88
CA SER A 186 -29.32 -2.22 -10.78
C SER A 186 -28.39 -1.01 -10.86
N GLU A 187 -28.47 -0.11 -9.86
CA GLU A 187 -27.64 1.09 -9.80
C GLU A 187 -26.15 0.70 -9.61
N ARG A 188 -25.28 1.11 -10.57
CA ARG A 188 -23.84 0.91 -10.47
C ARG A 188 -23.27 1.78 -9.35
N VAL A 189 -22.40 1.20 -8.54
CA VAL A 189 -21.59 1.93 -7.56
C VAL A 189 -20.29 2.34 -8.25
N TYR A 190 -20.14 3.64 -8.49
CA TYR A 190 -18.91 4.21 -9.03
C TYR A 190 -17.89 4.37 -7.91
N THR A 191 -16.69 3.84 -8.12
CA THR A 191 -15.59 3.82 -7.15
C THR A 191 -14.27 3.65 -7.88
N ARG A 192 -13.15 3.70 -7.12
CA ARG A 192 -11.80 3.58 -7.67
C ARG A 192 -11.56 2.21 -8.27
N ASP A 193 -10.89 2.19 -9.40
CA ASP A 193 -10.38 1.00 -10.04
C ASP A 193 -9.12 0.50 -9.32
N GLN A 194 -8.63 -0.70 -9.66
CA GLN A 194 -7.37 -1.24 -9.13
C GLN A 194 -6.27 -1.06 -10.17
N LEU A 195 -5.18 -0.39 -9.80
CA LEU A 195 -4.05 -0.14 -10.68
C LEU A 195 -3.07 -1.31 -10.61
N LEU A 196 -2.86 -2.03 -11.71
CA LEU A 196 -1.80 -3.04 -11.84
C LEU A 196 -0.64 -2.49 -12.67
N VAL A 197 0.55 -2.50 -12.08
CA VAL A 197 1.80 -2.12 -12.74
C VAL A 197 2.78 -3.28 -12.69
N THR A 198 3.25 -3.72 -13.85
CA THR A 198 4.34 -4.71 -13.98
C THR A 198 5.62 -3.99 -14.40
N GLY A 199 6.75 -4.37 -13.82
CA GLY A 199 8.04 -3.78 -14.15
C GLY A 199 9.21 -4.55 -13.55
N PHE A 200 10.42 -4.10 -13.85
CA PHE A 200 11.65 -4.70 -13.34
C PHE A 200 12.29 -3.82 -12.26
N LEU A 201 12.38 -4.34 -11.04
CA LEU A 201 13.11 -3.75 -9.92
C LEU A 201 14.55 -4.29 -9.95
N ASP A 202 15.51 -3.45 -10.35
CA ASP A 202 16.91 -3.84 -10.55
C ASP A 202 17.06 -5.20 -11.26
N GLY A 203 16.30 -5.38 -12.35
CA GLY A 203 16.36 -6.56 -13.22
C GLY A 203 15.46 -7.72 -12.79
N GLU A 204 14.68 -7.61 -11.71
CA GLU A 204 13.76 -8.65 -11.25
C GLU A 204 12.30 -8.21 -11.44
N GLU A 205 11.49 -9.01 -12.13
CA GLU A 205 10.10 -8.68 -12.42
C GLU A 205 9.26 -8.67 -11.15
N ILE A 206 8.53 -7.57 -10.96
CA ILE A 206 7.61 -7.36 -9.84
C ILE A 206 6.30 -6.79 -10.37
N ASN A 207 5.19 -7.31 -9.86
CA ASN A 207 3.85 -6.84 -10.12
C ASN A 207 3.34 -6.08 -8.90
N VAL A 208 2.90 -4.85 -9.09
CA VAL A 208 2.40 -3.98 -8.02
C VAL A 208 0.94 -3.66 -8.28
N ILE A 209 0.08 -3.93 -7.31
CA ILE A 209 -1.34 -3.56 -7.34
C ILE A 209 -1.56 -2.46 -6.32
N VAL A 210 -2.04 -1.29 -6.77
CA VAL A 210 -2.40 -0.18 -5.88
C VAL A 210 -3.91 -0.09 -5.79
N ASN A 211 -4.41 0.02 -4.56
CA ASN A 211 -5.82 -0.07 -4.22
C ASN A 211 -6.28 1.13 -3.38
N HIS A 212 -7.54 1.54 -3.57
CA HIS A 212 -8.29 2.29 -2.59
C HIS A 212 -9.72 1.74 -2.60
N TRP A 213 -10.03 0.83 -1.68
CA TRP A 213 -11.31 0.13 -1.66
C TRP A 213 -12.45 1.04 -1.20
N PRO A 214 -13.72 0.68 -1.48
CA PRO A 214 -14.89 1.47 -1.07
C PRO A 214 -14.91 1.76 0.42
N SER A 215 -15.18 3.03 0.76
CA SER A 215 -15.20 3.48 2.16
C SER A 215 -16.31 2.83 2.98
N ARG A 216 -16.26 2.98 4.31
CA ARG A 216 -17.30 2.53 5.24
C ARG A 216 -18.54 3.45 5.26
N SER A 217 -18.77 4.18 4.17
CA SER A 217 -19.93 5.10 4.04
C SER A 217 -21.25 4.36 4.26
N GLY A 218 -22.12 4.95 5.07
CA GLY A 218 -23.38 4.34 5.49
C GLY A 218 -23.25 3.24 6.54
N GLY A 219 -22.03 3.01 7.08
CA GLY A 219 -21.71 2.05 8.12
C GLY A 219 -20.94 0.83 7.62
N GLU A 220 -20.05 0.32 8.47
CA GLU A 220 -19.13 -0.77 8.14
C GLU A 220 -19.85 -2.01 7.60
N LYS A 221 -20.86 -2.51 8.31
CA LYS A 221 -21.61 -3.71 7.94
C LYS A 221 -22.33 -3.56 6.61
N LYS A 222 -22.95 -2.39 6.36
CA LYS A 222 -23.71 -2.12 5.15
C LYS A 222 -22.81 -2.02 3.92
N SER A 223 -21.63 -1.45 4.06
CA SER A 223 -20.66 -1.24 2.98
C SER A 223 -19.67 -2.42 2.80
N SER A 224 -19.58 -3.36 3.75
CA SER A 224 -18.69 -4.53 3.70
C SER A 224 -18.75 -5.31 2.38
N PRO A 225 -19.94 -5.59 1.77
CA PRO A 225 -20.02 -6.29 0.50
C PRO A 225 -19.25 -5.62 -0.64
N PHE A 226 -19.14 -4.29 -0.64
CA PHE A 226 -18.39 -3.55 -1.67
C PHE A 226 -16.88 -3.78 -1.52
N ARG A 227 -16.37 -3.81 -0.30
CA ARG A 227 -14.96 -4.12 -0.02
C ARG A 227 -14.67 -5.60 -0.22
N GLU A 228 -15.62 -6.51 0.08
CA GLU A 228 -15.47 -7.93 -0.25
C GLU A 228 -15.37 -8.12 -1.78
N ALA A 229 -16.15 -7.37 -2.59
CA ALA A 229 -16.03 -7.39 -4.05
C ALA A 229 -14.66 -6.85 -4.53
N ALA A 230 -14.14 -5.80 -3.89
CA ALA A 230 -12.81 -5.28 -4.18
C ALA A 230 -11.70 -6.30 -3.84
N GLY A 231 -11.80 -6.96 -2.68
CA GLY A 231 -10.89 -8.03 -2.28
C GLY A 231 -10.92 -9.22 -3.24
N ALA A 232 -12.11 -9.61 -3.71
CA ALA A 232 -12.29 -10.68 -4.70
C ALA A 232 -11.68 -10.32 -6.07
N LEU A 233 -11.83 -9.06 -6.52
CA LEU A 233 -11.16 -8.58 -7.73
C LEU A 233 -9.64 -8.63 -7.58
N ASN A 234 -9.13 -8.17 -6.45
CA ASN A 234 -7.69 -8.20 -6.16
C ASN A 234 -7.16 -9.66 -6.19
N ARG A 235 -7.88 -10.60 -5.55
CA ARG A 235 -7.57 -12.04 -5.62
C ARG A 235 -7.52 -12.54 -7.06
N LYS A 236 -8.52 -12.20 -7.89
CA LYS A 236 -8.58 -12.59 -9.29
C LYS A 236 -7.39 -12.07 -10.11
N ILE A 237 -6.94 -10.84 -9.84
CA ILE A 237 -5.75 -10.28 -10.49
C ILE A 237 -4.52 -11.11 -10.12
N ILE A 238 -4.32 -11.39 -8.83
CA ILE A 238 -3.19 -12.20 -8.35
C ILE A 238 -3.21 -13.59 -8.96
N ASP A 239 -4.36 -14.26 -8.97
CA ASP A 239 -4.51 -15.60 -9.56
C ASP A 239 -4.17 -15.61 -11.06
N SER A 240 -4.55 -14.55 -11.78
CA SER A 240 -4.23 -14.41 -13.20
C SER A 240 -2.73 -14.27 -13.44
N LEU A 241 -2.04 -13.49 -12.60
CA LEU A 241 -0.58 -13.33 -12.67
C LEU A 241 0.15 -14.66 -12.36
N VAL A 242 -0.27 -15.35 -11.32
CA VAL A 242 0.31 -16.64 -10.90
C VAL A 242 0.02 -17.75 -11.91
N LYS A 243 -1.12 -17.71 -12.59
CA LYS A 243 -1.44 -18.64 -13.68
C LYS A 243 -0.49 -18.49 -14.87
N ILE A 244 -0.08 -17.25 -15.18
CA ILE A 244 0.90 -16.95 -16.23
C ILE A 244 2.31 -17.34 -15.78
N ASN A 245 2.68 -16.93 -14.56
CA ASN A 245 3.99 -17.24 -13.97
C ASN A 245 3.81 -17.70 -12.52
N PRO A 246 3.94 -19.02 -12.21
CA PRO A 246 3.84 -19.52 -10.83
C PRO A 246 4.84 -18.91 -9.85
N ASN A 247 5.91 -18.29 -10.36
CA ASN A 247 6.90 -17.57 -9.55
C ASN A 247 6.68 -16.05 -9.53
N ALA A 248 5.51 -15.58 -9.97
CA ALA A 248 5.20 -14.15 -9.98
C ALA A 248 5.35 -13.54 -8.60
N LYS A 249 6.13 -12.47 -8.51
CA LYS A 249 6.24 -11.63 -7.33
C LYS A 249 5.20 -10.53 -7.39
N VAL A 250 4.26 -10.57 -6.45
CA VAL A 250 3.14 -9.64 -6.39
C VAL A 250 3.16 -8.89 -5.07
N ILE A 251 3.09 -7.57 -5.15
CA ILE A 251 2.86 -6.66 -4.03
C ILE A 251 1.47 -6.06 -4.25
N THR A 252 0.55 -6.25 -3.30
CA THR A 252 -0.72 -5.53 -3.29
C THR A 252 -0.76 -4.60 -2.10
N MET A 253 -1.04 -3.31 -2.34
CA MET A 253 -1.02 -2.29 -1.33
C MET A 253 -2.19 -1.33 -1.49
N GLY A 254 -2.60 -0.68 -0.40
CA GLY A 254 -3.68 0.30 -0.50
C GLY A 254 -4.27 0.68 0.85
N ASP A 255 -5.12 1.71 0.81
CA ASP A 255 -6.15 1.94 1.80
C ASP A 255 -7.33 1.00 1.48
N LEU A 256 -7.45 -0.05 2.26
CA LEU A 256 -8.46 -1.08 2.06
C LEU A 256 -9.80 -0.73 2.74
N ASN A 257 -9.85 0.38 3.48
CA ASN A 257 -11.00 0.78 4.31
C ASN A 257 -11.51 -0.34 5.24
N ASP A 258 -10.69 -1.37 5.43
CA ASP A 258 -10.92 -2.53 6.30
C ASP A 258 -9.59 -2.96 6.93
N GLY A 259 -9.66 -3.39 8.19
CA GLY A 259 -8.54 -4.01 8.88
C GLY A 259 -8.27 -5.43 8.37
N SER A 260 -7.11 -5.97 8.72
CA SER A 260 -6.68 -7.32 8.31
C SER A 260 -7.62 -8.45 8.73
N TYR A 261 -8.44 -8.23 9.76
CA TYR A 261 -9.41 -9.19 10.29
C TYR A 261 -10.74 -9.21 9.53
N ASN A 262 -11.03 -8.17 8.72
CA ASN A 262 -12.27 -8.06 7.97
C ASN A 262 -12.35 -9.10 6.84
N ARG A 263 -13.58 -9.48 6.47
CA ARG A 263 -13.84 -10.53 5.46
C ARG A 263 -13.26 -10.21 4.09
N SER A 264 -13.23 -8.93 3.71
CA SER A 264 -12.65 -8.46 2.45
C SER A 264 -11.16 -8.84 2.32
N VAL A 265 -10.39 -8.69 3.40
CA VAL A 265 -8.95 -9.02 3.44
C VAL A 265 -8.74 -10.52 3.72
N LYS A 266 -9.40 -11.03 4.77
CA LYS A 266 -9.12 -12.38 5.26
C LYS A 266 -9.75 -13.49 4.41
N VAL A 267 -10.94 -13.23 3.83
CA VAL A 267 -11.70 -14.23 3.09
C VAL A 267 -11.70 -13.95 1.61
N ALA A 268 -12.10 -12.74 1.17
CA ALA A 268 -12.24 -12.43 -0.24
C ALA A 268 -10.87 -12.34 -0.95
N LEU A 269 -9.90 -11.66 -0.34
CA LEU A 269 -8.51 -11.63 -0.82
C LEU A 269 -7.75 -12.91 -0.40
N GLY A 270 -8.05 -13.48 0.77
CA GLY A 270 -7.40 -14.69 1.30
C GLY A 270 -6.02 -14.45 1.91
N ALA A 271 -5.76 -13.23 2.43
CA ALA A 271 -4.49 -12.90 3.07
C ALA A 271 -4.23 -13.75 4.33
N LYS A 272 -2.97 -14.17 4.51
CA LYS A 272 -2.49 -15.01 5.62
C LYS A 272 -1.68 -14.19 6.62
N LEU A 273 -1.85 -14.49 7.91
CA LEU A 273 -1.10 -13.86 8.99
C LEU A 273 0.32 -14.43 9.12
N LYS A 274 0.48 -15.74 8.97
CA LYS A 274 1.74 -16.43 9.22
C LYS A 274 2.37 -16.91 7.91
N LYS A 275 3.67 -16.74 7.76
CA LYS A 275 4.43 -17.29 6.62
C LYS A 275 4.30 -18.81 6.51
N THR A 276 4.09 -19.51 7.63
CA THR A 276 3.87 -20.97 7.67
C THR A 276 2.52 -21.42 7.09
N GLU A 277 1.60 -20.47 6.88
CA GLU A 277 0.30 -20.73 6.25
C GLU A 277 0.35 -20.60 4.72
N LEU A 278 1.45 -20.07 4.17
CA LEU A 278 1.68 -19.95 2.74
C LEU A 278 2.06 -21.32 2.16
N LYS A 279 1.17 -21.91 1.35
CA LYS A 279 1.31 -23.24 0.75
C LYS A 279 1.42 -23.17 -0.77
N GLU A 280 0.68 -22.24 -1.37
CA GLU A 280 0.47 -22.10 -2.79
C GLU A 280 1.18 -20.84 -3.31
N SER A 281 1.61 -20.85 -4.57
CA SER A 281 2.29 -19.71 -5.22
C SER A 281 1.47 -18.41 -5.16
N GLY A 282 0.14 -18.52 -5.17
CA GLY A 282 -0.78 -17.38 -5.07
C GLY A 282 -1.10 -16.92 -3.67
N ASP A 283 -0.57 -17.58 -2.61
CA ASP A 283 -0.81 -17.16 -1.24
C ASP A 283 -0.17 -15.81 -0.93
N ILE A 284 -0.91 -15.00 -0.18
CA ILE A 284 -0.52 -13.62 0.16
C ILE A 284 -0.29 -13.51 1.67
N TYR A 285 0.89 -13.03 2.05
CA TYR A 285 1.27 -12.73 3.42
C TYR A 285 0.95 -11.27 3.77
N ASN A 286 0.25 -11.06 4.89
CA ASN A 286 -0.04 -9.74 5.44
C ASN A 286 0.80 -9.48 6.69
N PRO A 287 1.87 -8.70 6.61
CA PRO A 287 2.71 -8.38 7.77
C PRO A 287 2.05 -7.40 8.74
N PHE A 288 0.99 -6.70 8.36
CA PHE A 288 0.31 -5.68 9.18
C PHE A 288 -0.72 -6.28 10.15
N GLU A 289 -1.18 -7.52 9.95
CA GLU A 289 -2.14 -8.15 10.87
C GLU A 289 -1.56 -8.30 12.29
N GLN A 290 -0.28 -8.66 12.42
CA GLN A 290 0.34 -8.73 13.74
C GLN A 290 0.51 -7.35 14.36
N MET A 291 0.87 -6.33 13.57
CA MET A 291 1.00 -4.95 14.04
C MET A 291 -0.33 -4.41 14.57
N ALA A 292 -1.45 -4.70 13.91
CA ALA A 292 -2.78 -4.33 14.38
C ALA A 292 -3.11 -5.01 15.72
N LYS A 293 -2.77 -6.29 15.88
CA LYS A 293 -2.94 -7.03 17.16
C LYS A 293 -2.08 -6.45 18.28
N ASP A 294 -0.92 -5.90 17.94
CA ASP A 294 0.01 -5.24 18.87
C ASP A 294 -0.43 -3.79 19.20
N GLY A 295 -1.60 -3.35 18.71
CA GLY A 295 -2.18 -2.04 19.00
C GLY A 295 -1.64 -0.90 18.14
N ASN A 296 -0.93 -1.18 17.05
CA ASN A 296 -0.52 -0.16 16.10
C ASN A 296 -1.70 0.25 15.20
N ALA A 297 -1.67 1.49 14.70
CA ALA A 297 -2.71 2.04 13.84
C ALA A 297 -2.11 2.91 12.73
N SER A 298 -2.71 2.87 11.54
CA SER A 298 -2.44 3.81 10.46
C SER A 298 -3.42 4.98 10.44
N LEU A 299 -4.60 4.80 11.04
CA LEU A 299 -5.62 5.83 11.18
C LEU A 299 -6.42 5.63 12.47
N PHE A 300 -7.25 6.63 12.81
CA PHE A 300 -8.13 6.58 13.97
C PHE A 300 -9.55 7.01 13.60
N TYR A 301 -10.54 6.28 14.10
CA TYR A 301 -11.93 6.64 13.98
C TYR A 301 -12.64 6.44 15.32
N ARG A 302 -13.23 7.53 15.87
CA ARG A 302 -13.92 7.53 17.20
C ARG A 302 -13.07 6.88 18.30
N ASP A 303 -11.83 7.31 18.42
CA ASP A 303 -10.81 6.85 19.40
C ASP A 303 -10.37 5.37 19.24
N ALA A 304 -10.84 4.68 18.21
CA ALA A 304 -10.35 3.36 17.84
C ALA A 304 -9.32 3.47 16.72
N GLY A 305 -8.10 3.00 16.97
CA GLY A 305 -7.08 2.85 15.95
C GLY A 305 -7.24 1.57 15.15
N ASP A 306 -6.99 1.61 13.84
CA ASP A 306 -6.96 0.44 12.96
C ASP A 306 -5.85 0.59 11.91
N ILE A 307 -5.52 -0.48 11.19
CA ILE A 307 -4.61 -0.45 10.05
C ILE A 307 -5.40 -0.76 8.78
N PHE A 308 -5.88 0.30 8.09
CA PHE A 308 -6.53 0.16 6.78
C PHE A 308 -5.52 0.21 5.64
N ASP A 309 -4.41 0.91 5.86
CA ASP A 309 -3.29 1.00 4.94
C ASP A 309 -2.42 -0.24 5.08
N GLN A 310 -2.37 -1.09 4.06
CA GLN A 310 -1.68 -2.38 4.13
C GLN A 310 -0.85 -2.62 2.88
N ILE A 311 0.30 -3.29 3.04
CA ILE A 311 1.14 -3.80 1.95
C ILE A 311 1.29 -5.28 2.17
N MET A 312 0.72 -6.08 1.29
CA MET A 312 0.75 -7.54 1.32
C MET A 312 1.56 -8.06 0.15
N ILE A 313 2.17 -9.22 0.31
CA ILE A 313 3.14 -9.77 -0.63
C ILE A 313 2.87 -11.24 -0.92
N SER A 314 3.14 -11.67 -2.16
CA SER A 314 3.06 -13.09 -2.52
C SER A 314 4.12 -13.94 -1.79
N GLN A 315 3.84 -15.23 -1.68
CA GLN A 315 4.73 -16.22 -1.07
C GLN A 315 6.18 -16.10 -1.56
N GLN A 316 6.40 -15.78 -2.83
CA GLN A 316 7.73 -15.69 -3.46
C GLN A 316 8.67 -14.70 -2.76
N PHE A 317 8.12 -13.65 -2.16
CA PHE A 317 8.93 -12.73 -1.33
C PHE A 317 9.33 -13.30 0.04
N THR A 318 8.76 -14.43 0.45
CA THR A 318 9.02 -15.03 1.76
C THR A 318 9.98 -16.22 1.71
N LEU A 319 10.32 -16.69 0.50
CA LEU A 319 11.23 -17.81 0.30
C LEU A 319 12.65 -17.46 0.81
N PRO A 320 13.44 -18.46 1.27
CA PRO A 320 14.79 -18.25 1.82
C PRO A 320 15.87 -18.05 0.73
N ASP A 321 15.50 -17.49 -0.43
CA ASP A 321 16.44 -17.15 -1.50
C ASP A 321 16.88 -15.69 -1.40
N TYR A 322 18.12 -15.45 -1.04
CA TYR A 322 18.72 -14.12 -0.94
C TYR A 322 19.26 -13.58 -2.27
N ASN A 323 19.33 -14.40 -3.33
CA ASN A 323 19.71 -13.93 -4.67
C ASN A 323 18.56 -13.21 -5.39
N SER A 324 17.38 -13.24 -4.79
CA SER A 324 16.15 -12.63 -5.26
C SER A 324 15.60 -11.67 -4.20
N PHE A 325 14.91 -10.60 -4.60
CA PHE A 325 14.30 -9.69 -3.64
C PHE A 325 13.32 -10.43 -2.74
N ARG A 326 13.48 -10.24 -1.45
CA ARG A 326 12.65 -10.85 -0.43
C ARG A 326 12.21 -9.83 0.63
N TYR A 327 11.07 -10.10 1.22
CA TYR A 327 10.55 -9.34 2.34
C TYR A 327 11.46 -9.48 3.57
N TRP A 328 11.77 -8.35 4.19
CA TRP A 328 12.53 -8.32 5.42
C TRP A 328 11.69 -7.85 6.61
N LYS A 329 11.11 -6.63 6.54
CA LYS A 329 10.43 -5.99 7.66
C LYS A 329 9.32 -5.06 7.14
N ALA A 330 8.27 -4.84 7.96
CA ALA A 330 7.24 -3.82 7.75
C ALA A 330 7.29 -2.76 8.86
N GLY A 331 6.68 -1.61 8.60
CA GLY A 331 6.52 -0.54 9.58
C GLY A 331 5.43 0.45 9.21
N ILE A 332 5.02 1.24 10.20
CA ILE A 332 4.17 2.43 10.06
C ILE A 332 5.06 3.63 10.32
N TYR A 333 4.98 4.65 9.46
CA TYR A 333 5.77 5.87 9.59
C TYR A 333 4.93 6.95 10.26
N ASN A 334 5.11 7.15 11.57
CA ASN A 334 4.31 8.02 12.42
C ASN A 334 5.19 8.97 13.25
N MET A 335 5.96 9.81 12.57
CA MET A 335 6.88 10.74 13.22
C MET A 335 6.13 11.83 14.03
N PRO A 336 6.72 12.36 15.10
CA PRO A 336 6.07 13.33 15.99
C PRO A 336 5.48 14.55 15.25
N TYR A 337 6.10 15.02 14.17
CA TYR A 337 5.60 16.16 13.40
C TYR A 337 4.32 15.86 12.59
N MET A 338 3.96 14.57 12.43
CA MET A 338 2.75 14.12 11.75
C MET A 338 1.59 13.88 12.73
N ILE A 339 1.77 14.15 14.00
CA ILE A 339 0.81 13.78 15.05
C ILE A 339 0.15 15.04 15.62
N GLN A 340 -1.16 15.03 15.71
CA GLN A 340 -1.92 16.08 16.39
C GLN A 340 -1.54 16.12 17.87
N THR A 341 -1.07 17.27 18.36
CA THR A 341 -0.50 17.41 19.71
C THR A 341 -1.51 17.93 20.73
N VAL A 342 -2.61 18.55 20.29
CA VAL A 342 -3.61 19.20 21.14
C VAL A 342 -5.04 18.88 20.71
N GLY A 343 -6.00 19.15 21.60
CA GLY A 343 -7.43 19.03 21.30
C GLY A 343 -7.97 17.62 21.36
N GLN A 344 -9.17 17.43 20.82
CA GLN A 344 -9.92 16.18 20.84
C GLN A 344 -9.20 15.05 20.10
N TYR A 345 -8.45 15.37 19.05
CA TYR A 345 -7.75 14.40 18.20
C TYR A 345 -6.26 14.27 18.56
N LYS A 346 -5.87 14.59 19.79
CA LYS A 346 -4.49 14.40 20.25
C LYS A 346 -4.04 12.95 20.08
N GLY A 347 -2.92 12.75 19.40
CA GLY A 347 -2.38 11.42 19.08
C GLY A 347 -2.75 10.88 17.69
N TYR A 348 -3.73 11.51 17.03
CA TYR A 348 -4.12 11.15 15.67
C TYR A 348 -3.14 11.71 14.64
N PRO A 349 -3.16 11.20 13.39
CA PRO A 349 -2.49 11.87 12.28
C PRO A 349 -2.94 13.32 12.16
N LEU A 350 -2.00 14.23 11.90
CA LEU A 350 -2.27 15.65 11.69
C LEU A 350 -2.86 15.85 10.28
N ARG A 351 -4.18 15.77 10.22
CA ARG A 351 -4.98 15.91 9.02
C ARG A 351 -5.15 17.36 8.57
N HIS A 352 -5.64 17.54 7.33
CA HIS A 352 -6.07 18.83 6.84
C HIS A 352 -7.30 19.35 7.61
N SER A 353 -7.33 20.66 7.85
CA SER A 353 -8.49 21.42 8.28
C SER A 353 -8.52 22.80 7.62
N ILE A 354 -9.66 23.48 7.67
CA ILE A 354 -9.79 24.81 7.07
C ILE A 354 -8.77 25.83 7.61
N ASN A 355 -8.26 25.61 8.83
CA ASN A 355 -7.31 26.51 9.50
C ASN A 355 -5.87 26.03 9.44
N GLU A 356 -5.62 24.76 9.14
CA GLU A 356 -4.28 24.14 9.19
C GLU A 356 -4.13 23.11 8.09
N VAL A 357 -3.08 23.25 7.30
CA VAL A 357 -2.71 22.24 6.30
C VAL A 357 -1.85 21.18 6.96
N GLY A 358 -2.47 20.02 7.27
CA GLY A 358 -1.80 18.87 7.83
C GLY A 358 -1.04 18.04 6.80
N PHE A 359 -0.77 16.80 7.14
CA PHE A 359 -0.11 15.81 6.28
C PHE A 359 -1.12 14.87 5.62
N SER A 360 -1.87 14.13 6.44
CA SER A 360 -2.97 13.24 6.07
C SER A 360 -3.67 12.79 7.34
N ASP A 361 -4.90 12.28 7.23
CA ASP A 361 -5.61 11.57 8.30
C ASP A 361 -5.18 10.10 8.44
N HIS A 362 -4.18 9.68 7.64
CA HIS A 362 -3.51 8.38 7.71
C HIS A 362 -2.02 8.54 8.02
N PHE A 363 -1.40 7.53 8.62
CA PHE A 363 0.04 7.35 8.65
C PHE A 363 0.47 6.40 7.52
N PRO A 364 1.54 6.72 6.77
CA PRO A 364 2.03 5.83 5.73
C PRO A 364 2.55 4.51 6.29
N VAL A 365 2.40 3.47 5.49
CA VAL A 365 2.94 2.14 5.77
C VAL A 365 4.05 1.80 4.80
N TYR A 366 4.99 0.95 5.22
CA TYR A 366 6.08 0.54 4.35
C TYR A 366 6.56 -0.87 4.64
N ILE A 367 7.21 -1.47 3.64
CA ILE A 367 7.98 -2.70 3.78
C ILE A 367 9.40 -2.49 3.23
N TYR A 368 10.33 -3.29 3.73
CA TYR A 368 11.66 -3.42 3.15
C TYR A 368 11.79 -4.70 2.35
N LEU A 369 12.36 -4.57 1.15
CA LEU A 369 12.83 -5.66 0.32
C LEU A 369 14.35 -5.68 0.34
N ILE A 370 14.95 -6.85 0.51
CA ILE A 370 16.40 -7.05 0.50
C ILE A 370 16.82 -8.11 -0.51
N LYS A 371 17.99 -7.90 -1.12
CA LYS A 371 18.65 -8.85 -2.02
C LYS A 371 20.14 -8.84 -1.74
N GLN A 372 20.77 -10.02 -1.61
CA GLN A 372 22.22 -10.11 -1.40
C GLN A 372 22.96 -9.68 -2.66
N ILE A 373 24.04 -8.90 -2.48
CA ILE A 373 24.99 -8.57 -3.54
C ILE A 373 26.11 -9.61 -3.44
N ASN A 374 26.40 -10.29 -4.55
CA ASN A 374 27.51 -11.25 -4.66
C ASN A 374 28.83 -10.49 -4.85
#